data_32f1ec48343e511cd28ffc4c4554fa63
#
_entry.id   32f1ec48343e511cd28ffc4c4554fa63
#
_cell.length_a   1.000
_cell.length_b   1.000
_cell.length_c   1.000
_cell.angle_alpha   90.00
_cell.angle_beta   90.00
_cell.angle_gamma   90.00
#
_symmetry.space_group_name_H-M   'P 1'
#
loop_
_entity.id
_entity.type
_entity.pdbx_description
1 polymer ?
#
loop_
_entity_poly.entity_id
_entity_poly.type
_entity_poly.pdbx_seq_one_letter_code
_entity_poly.pdbx_strand_id
1 'polypeptide(L)'
;MPSTRQRSLRATIAALFIPAMLAGVSLPAVAAPAATQAAAVAPYKAFDAWSDKFAEDWVRLSPQLATSTQYFSGAEQARLDRELTPLSAAHRQKAVAMAREGVKRLDGFKSQPLNETQKISAAVMRWSLQNVIANEPFEDHAFVFSQFSGPQIGLVNFMTNTHPMRNAADVDSYLARLDQVAVRLDEALVRAKGAAAKQMIPPRFILERAQFQVDHFLKPAAAENVLVTTLAQRTAEMKDLSPEARSAAIARATGIVEQKIRPSYTRVQAFMAEIHPKTGIVAGISRLPNGAAAYKRAIENFTSTQLTADEIHTIGLREVARIEAEMDKHLRSLGLADGNIETRMKQLDARFQPKGEGDPRPAIIASYNEMVRDAERRSASLFNLKPRAPVDVRRVPPLTEPSAAAHYTLPAPDGSRPGIFWVPLRGPTFDMIRMRSLAYHEAVPGHHFQLAIQQEMSDLPKFRSQRIFSGGSAHSEGWALYTERLAVEQGWYKDDVPGLLGALGSELFRARRLVADTGLHTKGWTRQQAIDYGMGAQETERYVVWPGQANAYMIGMLRILELREKAQKELGDKYSLPAFHDLVLGAGSVPLDVLGELVDNWIAQQKKA
;
A
#
# COMPACT_ATOMS: atom_id res chain seq x y z
N MET A 1 -61.87 25.06 5.53
CA MET A 1 -63.00 24.41 6.23
C MET A 1 -63.50 23.31 5.38
N PRO A 2 -63.96 22.13 5.86
CA PRO A 2 -63.62 21.45 7.13
C PRO A 2 -62.94 20.10 6.86
N SER A 3 -62.09 19.55 7.67
CA SER A 3 -62.22 18.66 8.84
C SER A 3 -62.96 17.34 8.62
N THR A 4 -62.28 16.24 8.90
CA THR A 4 -62.73 15.05 9.68
C THR A 4 -61.61 14.05 9.75
N ARG A 5 -61.02 13.81 10.81
CA ARG A 5 -61.09 12.87 11.97
C ARG A 5 -61.60 11.49 11.65
N GLN A 6 -60.82 10.47 11.99
CA GLN A 6 -61.10 9.28 12.82
C GLN A 6 -60.54 8.01 12.21
N ARG A 7 -60.18 6.94 12.85
CA ARG A 7 -60.16 6.46 14.28
C ARG A 7 -59.32 5.19 14.31
N SER A 8 -58.71 4.93 15.43
CA SER A 8 -58.01 3.71 15.78
C SER A 8 -58.94 2.48 15.87
N LEU A 9 -58.46 1.32 15.48
CA LEU A 9 -58.97 0.05 16.00
C LEU A 9 -57.79 -0.82 16.45
N ARG A 10 -57.73 -1.03 17.75
CA ARG A 10 -56.95 -2.12 18.38
C ARG A 10 -57.78 -3.41 18.30
N ALA A 11 -57.19 -4.48 17.80
CA ALA A 11 -57.72 -5.82 17.95
C ALA A 11 -56.72 -6.66 18.76
N THR A 12 -57.14 -7.00 19.97
CA THR A 12 -56.46 -7.94 20.87
C THR A 12 -56.86 -9.36 20.45
N ILE A 13 -55.88 -10.22 20.15
CA ILE A 13 -56.12 -11.66 20.00
C ILE A 13 -55.35 -12.37 21.11
N ALA A 14 -56.10 -13.02 21.99
CA ALA A 14 -55.61 -13.92 23.02
C ALA A 14 -55.19 -15.24 22.41
N ALA A 15 -53.95 -15.69 22.65
CA ALA A 15 -53.49 -17.02 22.27
C ALA A 15 -53.63 -17.99 23.44
N LEU A 16 -54.41 -19.05 23.22
CA LEU A 16 -54.51 -20.22 24.10
C LEU A 16 -53.20 -21.02 24.01
N PHE A 17 -52.58 -21.29 25.15
CA PHE A 17 -51.51 -22.27 25.30
C PHE A 17 -52.10 -23.67 25.50
N ILE A 18 -51.71 -24.63 24.65
CA ILE A 18 -51.83 -26.06 24.89
C ILE A 18 -50.40 -26.64 25.01
N PRO A 19 -50.01 -27.30 26.10
CA PRO A 19 -48.72 -27.94 26.21
C PRO A 19 -48.74 -29.34 25.56
N ALA A 20 -47.98 -29.50 24.46
CA ALA A 20 -47.68 -30.84 23.96
C ALA A 20 -46.39 -31.35 24.62
N MET A 21 -46.49 -32.36 25.43
CA MET A 21 -45.33 -33.15 25.89
C MET A 21 -44.78 -33.96 24.73
N LEU A 22 -43.57 -33.64 24.29
CA LEU A 22 -42.74 -34.50 23.44
C LEU A 22 -41.62 -35.05 24.30
N ALA A 23 -41.63 -36.35 24.52
CA ALA A 23 -40.58 -37.11 25.16
C ALA A 23 -39.31 -37.04 24.26
N GLY A 24 -38.31 -36.33 24.73
CA GLY A 24 -37.00 -36.23 24.04
C GLY A 24 -36.18 -37.50 24.30
N VAL A 25 -35.93 -38.29 23.27
CA VAL A 25 -34.86 -39.28 23.27
C VAL A 25 -33.54 -38.54 23.06
N SER A 26 -32.77 -38.36 24.13
CA SER A 26 -31.39 -37.82 24.06
C SER A 26 -30.47 -38.91 23.53
N LEU A 27 -30.01 -38.72 22.29
CA LEU A 27 -28.83 -39.41 21.77
C LEU A 27 -27.59 -38.84 22.45
N PRO A 28 -26.62 -39.65 22.90
CA PRO A 28 -25.40 -39.14 23.48
C PRO A 28 -24.60 -38.38 22.38
N ALA A 29 -24.29 -37.11 22.62
CA ALA A 29 -23.36 -36.35 21.82
C ALA A 29 -21.97 -37.03 21.91
N VAL A 30 -21.52 -37.60 20.82
CA VAL A 30 -20.13 -38.03 20.68
C VAL A 30 -19.29 -36.76 20.74
N ALA A 31 -18.63 -36.53 21.87
CA ALA A 31 -17.65 -35.46 22.01
C ALA A 31 -16.53 -35.74 21.02
N ALA A 32 -16.32 -34.81 20.07
CA ALA A 32 -15.14 -34.82 19.25
C ALA A 32 -13.90 -34.78 20.16
N PRO A 33 -12.84 -35.56 19.88
CA PRO A 33 -11.66 -35.55 20.71
C PRO A 33 -11.08 -34.13 20.71
N ALA A 34 -10.94 -33.55 21.90
CA ALA A 34 -10.24 -32.28 22.09
C ALA A 34 -8.81 -32.47 21.56
N ALA A 35 -8.52 -31.79 20.46
CA ALA A 35 -7.16 -31.70 19.96
C ALA A 35 -6.29 -31.15 21.12
N THR A 36 -5.34 -31.95 21.57
CA THR A 36 -4.32 -31.54 22.54
C THR A 36 -3.55 -30.39 21.91
N GLN A 37 -3.97 -29.16 22.15
CA GLN A 37 -3.15 -27.99 21.87
C GLN A 37 -1.85 -28.15 22.66
N ALA A 38 -0.73 -28.26 21.94
CA ALA A 38 0.59 -28.18 22.58
C ALA A 38 0.59 -26.90 23.43
N ALA A 39 0.98 -27.02 24.71
CA ALA A 39 0.97 -25.89 25.64
C ALA A 39 1.73 -24.70 25.01
N ALA A 40 1.05 -23.59 24.81
CA ALA A 40 1.63 -22.40 24.20
C ALA A 40 2.83 -21.95 25.06
N VAL A 41 3.99 -21.79 24.44
CA VAL A 41 5.19 -21.27 25.11
C VAL A 41 4.88 -19.87 25.62
N ALA A 42 5.09 -19.62 26.90
CA ALA A 42 4.88 -18.30 27.50
C ALA A 42 5.78 -17.24 26.85
N PRO A 43 5.34 -15.99 26.70
CA PRO A 43 6.16 -14.92 26.13
C PRO A 43 7.46 -14.71 26.91
N TYR A 44 8.59 -14.57 26.19
CA TYR A 44 9.89 -14.25 26.78
C TYR A 44 9.97 -12.74 27.04
N LYS A 45 9.65 -12.33 28.26
CA LYS A 45 9.50 -10.91 28.66
C LYS A 45 10.66 -10.00 28.28
N ALA A 46 11.91 -10.51 28.31
CA ALA A 46 13.06 -9.70 27.95
C ALA A 46 13.10 -9.35 26.45
N PHE A 47 12.55 -10.21 25.58
CA PHE A 47 12.38 -9.91 24.16
C PHE A 47 11.33 -8.82 23.97
N ASP A 48 10.16 -8.96 24.58
CA ASP A 48 9.06 -8.00 24.42
C ASP A 48 9.49 -6.61 24.91
N ALA A 49 10.07 -6.51 26.12
CA ALA A 49 10.54 -5.24 26.66
C ALA A 49 11.60 -4.58 25.77
N TRP A 50 12.50 -5.38 25.18
CA TRP A 50 13.51 -4.84 24.28
C TRP A 50 12.91 -4.43 22.93
N SER A 51 12.09 -5.28 22.31
CA SER A 51 11.52 -5.02 20.98
C SER A 51 10.61 -3.80 20.96
N ASP A 52 9.79 -3.63 22.01
CA ASP A 52 8.92 -2.46 22.15
C ASP A 52 9.75 -1.18 22.31
N LYS A 53 10.74 -1.20 23.21
CA LYS A 53 11.63 -0.05 23.40
C LYS A 53 12.42 0.29 22.14
N PHE A 54 12.94 -0.72 21.43
CA PHE A 54 13.67 -0.53 20.19
C PHE A 54 12.76 0.07 19.10
N ALA A 55 11.53 -0.41 19.00
CA ALA A 55 10.56 0.11 18.04
C ALA A 55 10.18 1.57 18.35
N GLU A 56 9.99 1.92 19.62
CA GLU A 56 9.79 3.32 20.02
C GLU A 56 10.95 4.21 19.60
N ASP A 57 12.20 3.79 19.91
CA ASP A 57 13.39 4.56 19.55
C ASP A 57 13.56 4.67 18.03
N TRP A 58 13.19 3.62 17.28
CA TRP A 58 13.16 3.63 15.83
C TRP A 58 12.15 4.63 15.27
N VAL A 59 10.93 4.65 15.81
CA VAL A 59 9.90 5.62 15.41
C VAL A 59 10.32 7.05 15.74
N ARG A 60 11.01 7.29 16.85
CA ARG A 60 11.58 8.62 17.22
C ARG A 60 12.57 9.16 16.19
N LEU A 61 13.24 8.29 15.43
CA LEU A 61 14.09 8.74 14.31
C LEU A 61 13.29 9.40 13.19
N SER A 62 12.01 9.10 13.06
CA SER A 62 11.15 9.64 12.01
C SER A 62 9.89 10.28 12.58
N PRO A 63 9.93 11.57 12.97
CA PRO A 63 8.76 12.30 13.44
C PRO A 63 7.56 12.21 12.50
N GLN A 64 7.79 12.18 11.18
CA GLN A 64 6.73 11.99 10.20
C GLN A 64 6.07 10.59 10.29
N LEU A 65 6.84 9.54 10.56
CA LEU A 65 6.31 8.20 10.82
C LEU A 65 5.50 8.18 12.12
N ALA A 66 6.02 8.79 13.19
CA ALA A 66 5.30 8.91 14.46
C ALA A 66 3.94 9.60 14.28
N THR A 67 3.89 10.66 13.46
CA THR A 67 2.62 11.35 13.13
C THR A 67 1.70 10.48 12.29
N SER A 68 2.21 9.85 11.23
CA SER A 68 1.39 9.04 10.31
C SER A 68 0.74 7.84 11.00
N THR A 69 1.42 7.27 11.99
CA THR A 69 0.95 6.11 12.76
C THR A 69 0.29 6.48 14.08
N GLN A 70 0.40 7.75 14.53
CA GLN A 70 0.01 8.17 15.89
C GLN A 70 0.59 7.20 16.94
N TYR A 71 1.91 6.94 16.80
CA TYR A 71 2.58 5.89 17.56
C TYR A 71 2.63 6.19 19.06
N PHE A 72 2.83 7.44 19.42
CA PHE A 72 2.84 7.89 20.81
C PHE A 72 1.52 8.59 21.16
N SER A 73 1.41 9.05 22.39
CA SER A 73 0.31 9.85 22.89
C SER A 73 0.82 10.97 23.80
N GLY A 74 -0.05 11.91 24.15
CA GLY A 74 0.27 12.99 25.09
C GLY A 74 1.45 13.85 24.63
N ALA A 75 2.31 14.25 25.56
CA ALA A 75 3.41 15.19 25.32
C ALA A 75 4.45 14.71 24.30
N GLU A 76 4.70 13.40 24.25
CA GLU A 76 5.67 12.84 23.29
C GLU A 76 5.17 12.93 21.86
N GLN A 77 3.90 12.58 21.59
CA GLN A 77 3.30 12.74 20.28
C GLN A 77 3.25 14.22 19.88
N ALA A 78 2.82 15.09 20.79
CA ALA A 78 2.77 16.53 20.56
C ALA A 78 4.14 17.13 20.20
N ARG A 79 5.21 16.64 20.86
CA ARG A 79 6.58 17.05 20.53
C ARG A 79 6.97 16.61 19.10
N LEU A 80 6.73 15.35 18.77
CA LEU A 80 7.07 14.79 17.45
C LEU A 80 6.22 15.42 16.33
N ASP A 81 4.98 15.81 16.62
CA ASP A 81 4.11 16.49 15.64
C ASP A 81 4.59 17.90 15.26
N ARG A 82 5.60 18.43 15.96
CA ARG A 82 6.26 19.71 15.64
C ARG A 82 7.54 19.55 14.81
N GLU A 83 7.99 18.34 14.54
CA GLU A 83 9.27 18.05 13.91
C GLU A 83 9.10 17.38 12.53
N LEU A 84 9.99 17.69 11.58
CA LEU A 84 10.15 16.95 10.32
C LEU A 84 11.39 16.06 10.40
N THR A 85 11.29 14.86 9.83
CA THR A 85 12.41 13.91 9.74
C THR A 85 13.61 14.55 9.03
N PRO A 86 14.81 14.59 9.64
CA PRO A 86 16.01 15.11 8.99
C PRO A 86 16.41 14.27 7.77
N LEU A 87 16.86 14.94 6.71
CA LEU A 87 17.35 14.31 5.49
C LEU A 87 18.89 14.35 5.36
N SER A 88 19.57 14.71 6.43
CA SER A 88 21.04 14.83 6.49
C SER A 88 21.75 13.48 6.44
N ALA A 89 23.00 13.44 6.01
CA ALA A 89 23.84 12.25 6.04
C ALA A 89 24.00 11.69 7.47
N ALA A 90 24.21 12.57 8.46
CA ALA A 90 24.36 12.17 9.86
C ALA A 90 23.11 11.44 10.39
N HIS A 91 21.92 11.88 9.99
CA HIS A 91 20.67 11.23 10.37
C HIS A 91 20.55 9.83 9.76
N ARG A 92 20.89 9.65 8.47
CA ARG A 92 20.91 8.33 7.81
C ARG A 92 21.91 7.38 8.46
N GLN A 93 23.12 7.87 8.76
CA GLN A 93 24.15 7.09 9.48
C GLN A 93 23.66 6.63 10.86
N LYS A 94 22.94 7.50 11.60
CA LYS A 94 22.31 7.14 12.87
C LYS A 94 21.31 6.00 12.71
N ALA A 95 20.47 6.03 11.67
CA ALA A 95 19.51 4.96 11.40
C ALA A 95 20.21 3.64 11.05
N VAL A 96 21.27 3.67 10.23
CA VAL A 96 22.08 2.47 9.91
C VAL A 96 22.78 1.92 11.14
N ALA A 97 23.38 2.77 11.98
CA ALA A 97 24.02 2.35 13.23
C ALA A 97 23.02 1.66 14.18
N MET A 98 21.84 2.25 14.33
CA MET A 98 20.77 1.66 15.13
C MET A 98 20.28 0.33 14.54
N ALA A 99 20.18 0.22 13.20
CA ALA A 99 19.84 -1.04 12.54
C ALA A 99 20.87 -2.15 12.82
N ARG A 100 22.17 -1.83 12.77
CA ARG A 100 23.26 -2.77 13.11
C ARG A 100 23.17 -3.26 14.55
N GLU A 101 22.92 -2.35 15.50
CA GLU A 101 22.75 -2.71 16.91
C GLU A 101 21.49 -3.57 17.11
N GLY A 102 20.38 -3.24 16.45
CA GLY A 102 19.16 -4.05 16.48
C GLY A 102 19.39 -5.49 16.00
N VAL A 103 20.07 -5.66 14.85
CA VAL A 103 20.41 -7.01 14.33
C VAL A 103 21.30 -7.77 15.31
N LYS A 104 22.34 -7.14 15.86
CA LYS A 104 23.22 -7.75 16.88
C LYS A 104 22.43 -8.20 18.11
N ARG A 105 21.49 -7.38 18.58
CA ARG A 105 20.65 -7.73 19.75
C ARG A 105 19.69 -8.88 19.43
N LEU A 106 19.10 -8.91 18.21
CA LEU A 106 18.30 -10.04 17.74
C LEU A 106 19.08 -11.35 17.68
N ASP A 107 20.38 -11.31 17.38
CA ASP A 107 21.23 -12.51 17.44
C ASP A 107 21.31 -13.09 18.85
N GLY A 108 21.34 -12.26 19.87
CA GLY A 108 21.34 -12.68 21.28
C GLY A 108 20.03 -13.36 21.73
N PHE A 109 18.94 -13.23 20.96
CA PHE A 109 17.67 -13.89 21.25
C PHE A 109 17.46 -15.23 20.52
N LYS A 110 18.36 -15.62 19.59
CA LYS A 110 18.20 -16.86 18.80
C LYS A 110 18.11 -18.14 19.64
N SER A 111 18.82 -18.17 20.79
CA SER A 111 18.82 -19.32 21.70
C SER A 111 17.76 -19.23 22.81
N GLN A 112 16.95 -18.18 22.82
CA GLN A 112 15.93 -17.98 23.85
C GLN A 112 14.62 -18.67 23.50
N PRO A 113 13.80 -19.07 24.48
CA PRO A 113 12.53 -19.74 24.26
C PRO A 113 11.43 -18.77 23.80
N LEU A 114 11.59 -18.20 22.60
CA LEU A 114 10.57 -17.32 22.00
C LEU A 114 9.33 -18.11 21.60
N ASN A 115 8.14 -17.57 21.86
CA ASN A 115 6.91 -18.09 21.30
C ASN A 115 6.79 -17.76 19.80
N GLU A 116 5.78 -18.27 19.09
CA GLU A 116 5.63 -18.10 17.64
C GLU A 116 5.48 -16.62 17.25
N THR A 117 4.67 -15.83 17.96
CA THR A 117 4.50 -14.38 17.71
C THR A 117 5.83 -13.64 17.85
N GLN A 118 6.65 -13.99 18.85
CA GLN A 118 7.96 -13.39 19.07
C GLN A 118 8.97 -13.81 17.99
N LYS A 119 8.96 -15.06 17.55
CA LYS A 119 9.79 -15.54 16.43
C LYS A 119 9.49 -14.80 15.14
N ILE A 120 8.21 -14.65 14.79
CA ILE A 120 7.77 -13.88 13.62
C ILE A 120 8.19 -12.42 13.77
N SER A 121 7.98 -11.82 14.94
CA SER A 121 8.38 -10.43 15.21
C SER A 121 9.87 -10.22 15.05
N ALA A 122 10.70 -11.14 15.59
CA ALA A 122 12.15 -11.11 15.44
C ALA A 122 12.59 -11.25 13.99
N ALA A 123 11.95 -12.14 13.21
CA ALA A 123 12.26 -12.34 11.79
C ALA A 123 11.93 -11.10 10.96
N VAL A 124 10.75 -10.48 11.15
CA VAL A 124 10.35 -9.26 10.46
C VAL A 124 11.24 -8.07 10.81
N MET A 125 11.53 -7.87 12.10
CA MET A 125 12.47 -6.82 12.54
C MET A 125 13.85 -7.03 11.91
N ARG A 126 14.38 -8.24 11.97
CA ARG A 126 15.68 -8.60 11.40
C ARG A 126 15.73 -8.28 9.91
N TRP A 127 14.75 -8.75 9.14
CA TRP A 127 14.67 -8.50 7.72
C TRP A 127 14.63 -7.00 7.40
N SER A 128 13.79 -6.23 8.10
CA SER A 128 13.68 -4.78 7.89
C SER A 128 15.01 -4.07 8.21
N LEU A 129 15.64 -4.40 9.32
CA LEU A 129 16.91 -3.79 9.75
C LEU A 129 18.06 -4.17 8.82
N GLN A 130 18.13 -5.45 8.39
CA GLN A 130 19.12 -5.90 7.40
C GLN A 130 18.96 -5.19 6.07
N ASN A 131 17.73 -4.88 5.63
CA ASN A 131 17.48 -4.09 4.43
C ASN A 131 18.02 -2.66 4.55
N VAL A 132 17.86 -2.02 5.71
CA VAL A 132 18.45 -0.69 5.95
C VAL A 132 19.97 -0.73 5.80
N ILE A 133 20.63 -1.73 6.40
CA ILE A 133 22.08 -1.91 6.33
C ILE A 133 22.53 -2.21 4.89
N ALA A 134 21.85 -3.15 4.22
CA ALA A 134 22.23 -3.59 2.88
C ALA A 134 21.97 -2.54 1.79
N ASN A 135 21.05 -1.61 2.02
CA ASN A 135 20.77 -0.50 1.11
C ASN A 135 21.73 0.68 1.27
N GLU A 136 22.50 0.76 2.36
CA GLU A 136 23.44 1.87 2.61
C GLU A 136 24.40 2.14 1.44
N PRO A 137 25.05 1.12 0.81
CA PRO A 137 25.96 1.36 -0.33
C PRO A 137 25.25 1.87 -1.59
N PHE A 138 23.92 1.71 -1.66
CA PHE A 138 23.11 2.01 -2.84
C PHE A 138 22.20 3.24 -2.66
N GLU A 139 22.35 4.00 -1.58
CA GLU A 139 21.51 5.18 -1.31
C GLU A 139 21.49 6.20 -2.45
N ASP A 140 22.62 6.41 -3.14
CA ASP A 140 22.74 7.39 -4.21
C ASP A 140 22.07 6.93 -5.53
N HIS A 141 21.71 5.63 -5.65
CA HIS A 141 20.95 5.12 -6.80
C HIS A 141 19.46 5.50 -6.75
N ALA A 142 18.95 5.87 -5.58
CA ALA A 142 17.63 6.47 -5.45
C ALA A 142 17.75 7.97 -5.76
N PHE A 143 17.20 8.39 -6.90
CA PHE A 143 17.24 9.80 -7.30
C PHE A 143 16.55 10.67 -6.25
N VAL A 144 17.31 11.59 -5.64
CA VAL A 144 16.84 12.42 -4.51
C VAL A 144 15.60 13.22 -4.89
N PHE A 145 15.61 13.81 -6.08
CA PHE A 145 14.47 14.52 -6.65
C PHE A 145 13.85 13.68 -7.78
N SER A 146 12.77 13.01 -7.48
CA SER A 146 11.98 12.27 -8.44
C SER A 146 10.51 12.66 -8.32
N GLN A 147 9.74 12.42 -9.38
CA GLN A 147 8.32 12.81 -9.42
C GLN A 147 7.42 12.01 -8.48
N PHE A 148 7.87 10.86 -7.96
CA PHE A 148 7.06 9.99 -7.10
C PHE A 148 7.38 10.13 -5.62
N SER A 149 8.66 10.34 -5.26
CA SER A 149 9.11 10.27 -3.88
C SER A 149 10.09 11.37 -3.47
N GLY A 150 10.36 12.32 -4.36
CA GLY A 150 11.28 13.41 -4.06
C GLY A 150 10.75 14.33 -2.94
N PRO A 151 11.64 14.89 -2.10
CA PRO A 151 11.23 15.75 -1.00
C PRO A 151 10.50 17.02 -1.46
N GLN A 152 10.68 17.48 -2.72
CA GLN A 152 9.95 18.62 -3.28
C GLN A 152 8.43 18.39 -3.34
N ILE A 153 7.98 17.13 -3.37
CA ILE A 153 6.56 16.79 -3.33
C ILE A 153 6.19 16.06 -2.04
N GLY A 154 7.09 15.24 -1.50
CA GLY A 154 6.83 14.44 -0.30
C GLY A 154 6.57 15.30 0.94
N LEU A 155 7.33 16.39 1.13
CA LEU A 155 7.11 17.33 2.23
C LEU A 155 5.78 18.08 2.09
N VAL A 156 5.45 18.53 0.88
CA VAL A 156 4.17 19.19 0.60
C VAL A 156 2.99 18.25 0.90
N ASN A 157 3.04 17.03 0.35
CA ASN A 157 1.98 16.04 0.57
C ASN A 157 1.81 15.67 2.06
N PHE A 158 2.92 15.55 2.80
CA PHE A 158 2.86 15.30 4.23
C PHE A 158 2.17 16.45 4.97
N MET A 159 2.56 17.69 4.69
CA MET A 159 1.98 18.87 5.34
C MET A 159 0.50 19.07 5.01
N THR A 160 0.11 18.83 3.76
CA THR A 160 -1.28 19.08 3.31
C THR A 160 -2.25 17.95 3.64
N ASN A 161 -1.79 16.70 3.60
CA ASN A 161 -2.67 15.52 3.70
C ASN A 161 -2.51 14.72 4.99
N THR A 162 -1.30 14.66 5.57
CA THR A 162 -1.00 13.77 6.71
C THR A 162 -0.92 14.51 8.04
N HIS A 163 -0.36 15.72 8.03
CA HIS A 163 -0.27 16.52 9.25
C HIS A 163 -1.67 16.72 9.88
N PRO A 164 -1.86 16.39 11.18
CA PRO A 164 -3.14 16.57 11.84
C PRO A 164 -3.52 18.07 11.92
N MET A 165 -4.83 18.39 11.85
CA MET A 165 -5.34 19.74 11.94
C MET A 165 -6.71 19.69 12.64
N ARG A 166 -6.70 19.26 13.91
CA ARG A 166 -7.89 18.98 14.71
C ARG A 166 -8.27 20.16 15.64
N ASN A 167 -7.26 20.93 16.04
CA ASN A 167 -7.36 21.99 17.05
C ASN A 167 -6.25 23.04 16.88
N ALA A 168 -6.30 24.11 17.65
CA ALA A 168 -5.32 25.20 17.61
C ALA A 168 -3.87 24.76 17.87
N ALA A 169 -3.63 23.74 18.71
CA ALA A 169 -2.29 23.21 18.95
C ALA A 169 -1.70 22.51 17.72
N ASP A 170 -2.55 21.87 16.90
CA ASP A 170 -2.12 21.29 15.63
C ASP A 170 -1.70 22.39 14.63
N VAL A 171 -2.33 23.57 14.67
CA VAL A 171 -1.94 24.75 13.86
C VAL A 171 -0.54 25.23 14.25
N ASP A 172 -0.25 25.32 15.53
CA ASP A 172 1.09 25.68 16.02
C ASP A 172 2.14 24.65 15.59
N SER A 173 1.78 23.37 15.63
CA SER A 173 2.64 22.28 15.19
C SER A 173 2.88 22.32 13.66
N TYR A 174 1.85 22.66 12.88
CA TYR A 174 1.96 22.90 11.44
C TYR A 174 2.97 23.99 11.13
N LEU A 175 2.85 25.14 11.79
CA LEU A 175 3.76 26.28 11.59
C LEU A 175 5.21 25.95 12.00
N ALA A 176 5.39 25.19 13.08
CA ALA A 176 6.70 24.72 13.51
C ALA A 176 7.35 23.79 12.48
N ARG A 177 6.59 22.91 11.83
CA ARG A 177 7.05 22.06 10.73
C ARG A 177 7.29 22.85 9.45
N LEU A 178 6.40 23.77 9.13
CA LEU A 178 6.51 24.61 7.95
C LEU A 178 7.85 25.36 7.93
N ASP A 179 8.28 25.83 9.09
CA ASP A 179 9.56 26.51 9.30
C ASP A 179 10.79 25.61 9.01
N GLN A 180 10.62 24.29 9.08
CA GLN A 180 11.67 23.30 8.82
C GLN A 180 11.74 22.84 7.35
N VAL A 181 10.70 23.06 6.54
CA VAL A 181 10.62 22.55 5.15
C VAL A 181 11.84 22.97 4.33
N ALA A 182 12.24 24.24 4.41
CA ALA A 182 13.39 24.75 3.69
C ALA A 182 14.69 24.02 4.07
N VAL A 183 14.89 23.78 5.37
CA VAL A 183 16.06 23.05 5.89
C VAL A 183 16.09 21.62 5.35
N ARG A 184 14.94 20.92 5.33
CA ARG A 184 14.86 19.54 4.77
C ARG A 184 15.17 19.53 3.28
N LEU A 185 14.67 20.50 2.51
CA LEU A 185 14.98 20.63 1.09
C LEU A 185 16.47 20.91 0.83
N ASP A 186 17.08 21.77 1.65
CA ASP A 186 18.50 22.08 1.52
C ASP A 186 19.39 20.88 1.86
N GLU A 187 19.04 20.09 2.88
CA GLU A 187 19.70 18.81 3.19
C GLU A 187 19.60 17.82 2.01
N ALA A 188 18.43 17.74 1.38
CA ALA A 188 18.22 16.93 0.18
C ALA A 188 19.05 17.46 -1.01
N LEU A 189 19.14 18.76 -1.19
CA LEU A 189 19.95 19.39 -2.23
C LEU A 189 21.44 19.08 -2.05
N VAL A 190 21.95 19.12 -0.83
CA VAL A 190 23.34 18.70 -0.52
C VAL A 190 23.58 17.25 -0.96
N ARG A 191 22.64 16.35 -0.64
CA ARG A 191 22.72 14.94 -1.06
C ARG A 191 22.66 14.81 -2.59
N ALA A 192 21.76 15.52 -3.26
CA ALA A 192 21.60 15.46 -4.71
C ALA A 192 22.86 15.95 -5.44
N LYS A 193 23.50 17.03 -4.96
CA LYS A 193 24.79 17.51 -5.48
C LYS A 193 25.90 16.48 -5.29
N GLY A 194 25.98 15.85 -4.12
CA GLY A 194 26.93 14.77 -3.85
C GLY A 194 26.72 13.55 -4.74
N ALA A 195 25.48 13.15 -5.00
CA ALA A 195 25.14 12.07 -5.92
C ALA A 195 25.52 12.44 -7.37
N ALA A 196 25.20 13.66 -7.82
CA ALA A 196 25.54 14.13 -9.16
C ALA A 196 27.06 14.17 -9.41
N ALA A 197 27.86 14.54 -8.41
CA ALA A 197 29.33 14.49 -8.47
C ALA A 197 29.86 13.07 -8.68
N LYS A 198 29.10 12.03 -8.27
CA LYS A 198 29.37 10.60 -8.50
C LYS A 198 28.70 10.06 -9.77
N GLN A 199 28.20 10.92 -10.64
CA GLN A 199 27.45 10.56 -11.87
C GLN A 199 26.11 9.83 -11.61
N MET A 200 25.58 9.89 -10.39
CA MET A 200 24.25 9.37 -10.04
C MET A 200 23.18 10.42 -10.39
N ILE A 201 22.92 10.58 -11.69
CA ILE A 201 22.00 11.59 -12.24
C ILE A 201 20.77 10.87 -12.83
N PRO A 202 19.53 11.37 -12.61
CA PRO A 202 18.33 10.76 -13.21
C PRO A 202 18.34 10.90 -14.74
N PRO A 203 17.63 10.05 -15.49
CA PRO A 203 17.37 10.29 -16.90
C PRO A 203 16.63 11.62 -17.10
N ARG A 204 16.83 12.24 -18.28
CA ARG A 204 16.26 13.56 -18.62
C ARG A 204 14.77 13.65 -18.34
N PHE A 205 13.99 12.70 -18.82
CA PHE A 205 12.53 12.68 -18.65
C PHE A 205 12.08 12.59 -17.19
N ILE A 206 12.87 11.97 -16.28
CA ILE A 206 12.60 11.95 -14.83
C ILE A 206 12.92 13.32 -14.21
N LEU A 207 14.05 13.90 -14.59
CA LEU A 207 14.43 15.24 -14.11
C LEU A 207 13.39 16.29 -14.51
N GLU A 208 12.93 16.25 -15.77
CA GLU A 208 11.91 17.18 -16.30
C GLU A 208 10.58 17.05 -15.55
N ARG A 209 10.16 15.83 -15.14
CA ARG A 209 8.97 15.64 -14.29
C ARG A 209 9.14 16.29 -12.91
N ALA A 210 10.30 16.09 -12.29
CA ALA A 210 10.59 16.70 -10.99
C ALA A 210 10.69 18.23 -11.11
N GLN A 211 11.32 18.73 -12.17
CA GLN A 211 11.42 20.17 -12.46
C GLN A 211 10.04 20.80 -12.65
N PHE A 212 9.16 20.16 -13.40
CA PHE A 212 7.78 20.61 -13.56
C PHE A 212 7.06 20.79 -12.21
N GLN A 213 7.28 19.88 -11.25
CA GLN A 213 6.70 19.99 -9.90
C GLN A 213 7.27 21.18 -9.11
N VAL A 214 8.58 21.42 -9.23
CA VAL A 214 9.24 22.57 -8.60
C VAL A 214 8.73 23.89 -9.19
N ASP A 215 8.63 23.97 -10.52
CA ASP A 215 8.11 25.13 -11.23
C ASP A 215 6.65 25.40 -10.86
N HIS A 216 5.84 24.35 -10.79
CA HIS A 216 4.42 24.45 -10.38
C HIS A 216 4.29 24.96 -8.95
N PHE A 217 5.14 24.53 -8.02
CA PHE A 217 5.15 25.01 -6.64
C PHE A 217 5.55 26.49 -6.55
N LEU A 218 6.48 26.95 -7.38
CA LEU A 218 6.97 28.33 -7.40
C LEU A 218 6.04 29.30 -8.13
N LYS A 219 5.17 28.81 -9.01
CA LYS A 219 4.32 29.65 -9.88
C LYS A 219 3.35 30.58 -9.13
N PRO A 220 2.56 30.13 -8.12
CA PRO A 220 1.64 31.01 -7.38
C PRO A 220 2.40 31.94 -6.45
N ALA A 221 1.78 33.06 -6.09
CA ALA A 221 2.26 33.91 -5.00
C ALA A 221 2.28 33.13 -3.67
N ALA A 222 3.07 33.56 -2.68
CA ALA A 222 3.19 32.86 -1.41
C ALA A 222 1.85 32.65 -0.69
N ALA A 223 0.97 33.66 -0.71
CA ALA A 223 -0.36 33.59 -0.11
C ALA A 223 -1.29 32.57 -0.81
N GLU A 224 -1.05 32.29 -2.10
CA GLU A 224 -1.81 31.34 -2.92
C GLU A 224 -1.16 29.95 -2.95
N ASN A 225 0.00 29.79 -2.31
CA ASN A 225 0.69 28.51 -2.27
C ASN A 225 -0.12 27.46 -1.55
N VAL A 226 -0.07 26.20 -2.02
CA VAL A 226 -0.86 25.09 -1.46
C VAL A 226 -0.64 24.88 0.04
N LEU A 227 0.55 25.16 0.57
CA LEU A 227 0.82 25.08 2.01
C LEU A 227 0.06 26.12 2.82
N VAL A 228 -0.19 27.31 2.27
CA VAL A 228 -0.94 28.38 2.90
C VAL A 228 -2.44 28.17 2.72
N THR A 229 -2.87 27.88 1.49
CA THR A 229 -4.31 27.71 1.18
C THR A 229 -4.90 26.48 1.88
N THR A 230 -4.13 25.38 2.02
CA THR A 230 -4.56 24.22 2.80
C THR A 230 -4.73 24.56 4.29
N LEU A 231 -3.81 25.32 4.88
CA LEU A 231 -3.96 25.80 6.25
C LEU A 231 -5.24 26.62 6.40
N ALA A 232 -5.47 27.59 5.51
CA ALA A 232 -6.67 28.43 5.54
C ALA A 232 -7.95 27.60 5.42
N GLN A 233 -8.01 26.64 4.50
CA GLN A 233 -9.17 25.76 4.28
C GLN A 233 -9.45 24.87 5.49
N ARG A 234 -8.41 24.19 6.03
CA ARG A 234 -8.57 23.23 7.14
C ARG A 234 -8.88 23.89 8.46
N THR A 235 -8.58 25.19 8.61
CA THR A 235 -8.88 25.97 9.82
C THR A 235 -10.16 26.79 9.72
N ALA A 236 -10.84 26.82 8.56
CA ALA A 236 -12.01 27.65 8.30
C ALA A 236 -13.14 27.42 9.32
N GLU A 237 -13.44 26.16 9.64
CA GLU A 237 -14.50 25.74 10.56
C GLU A 237 -14.00 25.36 11.96
N MET A 238 -12.73 25.68 12.28
CA MET A 238 -12.12 25.32 13.56
C MET A 238 -12.65 26.23 14.67
N LYS A 239 -13.35 25.66 15.66
CA LYS A 239 -14.07 26.41 16.70
C LYS A 239 -13.17 26.95 17.81
N ASP A 240 -12.06 26.30 18.09
CA ASP A 240 -11.10 26.67 19.14
C ASP A 240 -9.98 27.60 18.62
N LEU A 241 -10.11 28.10 17.39
CA LEU A 241 -9.18 29.06 16.78
C LEU A 241 -9.95 30.36 16.45
N SER A 242 -9.61 31.48 17.12
CA SER A 242 -10.24 32.74 16.83
C SER A 242 -9.94 33.25 15.40
N PRO A 243 -10.79 34.08 14.80
CA PRO A 243 -10.53 34.69 13.49
C PRO A 243 -9.19 35.42 13.41
N GLU A 244 -8.80 36.12 14.49
CA GLU A 244 -7.54 36.85 14.61
C GLU A 244 -6.35 35.90 14.66
N ALA A 245 -6.43 34.83 15.46
CA ALA A 245 -5.40 33.80 15.55
C ALA A 245 -5.24 33.06 14.22
N ARG A 246 -6.35 32.76 13.53
CA ARG A 246 -6.34 32.18 12.18
C ARG A 246 -5.64 33.09 11.18
N SER A 247 -6.01 34.38 11.16
CA SER A 247 -5.39 35.34 10.25
C SER A 247 -3.91 35.50 10.53
N ALA A 248 -3.49 35.52 11.79
CA ALA A 248 -2.08 35.56 12.19
C ALA A 248 -1.33 34.29 11.75
N ALA A 249 -1.94 33.11 11.90
CA ALA A 249 -1.34 31.84 11.45
C ALA A 249 -1.13 31.82 9.93
N ILE A 250 -2.12 32.26 9.14
CA ILE A 250 -2.05 32.36 7.68
C ILE A 250 -0.96 33.36 7.28
N ALA A 251 -0.92 34.53 7.89
CA ALA A 251 0.11 35.54 7.62
C ALA A 251 1.53 35.02 7.93
N ARG A 252 1.69 34.30 9.06
CA ARG A 252 2.96 33.66 9.41
C ARG A 252 3.35 32.57 8.41
N ALA A 253 2.41 31.72 8.01
CA ALA A 253 2.66 30.70 6.99
C ALA A 253 3.09 31.32 5.66
N THR A 254 2.41 32.39 5.23
CA THR A 254 2.77 33.16 4.03
C THR A 254 4.20 33.71 4.12
N GLY A 255 4.56 34.30 5.26
CA GLY A 255 5.92 34.80 5.50
C GLY A 255 6.99 33.69 5.44
N ILE A 256 6.73 32.52 6.03
CA ILE A 256 7.64 31.36 5.97
C ILE A 256 7.78 30.88 4.52
N VAL A 257 6.69 30.74 3.78
CA VAL A 257 6.73 30.31 2.37
C VAL A 257 7.55 31.30 1.55
N GLU A 258 7.29 32.60 1.66
CA GLU A 258 7.99 33.63 0.88
C GLU A 258 9.47 33.72 1.22
N GLN A 259 9.80 33.78 2.52
CA GLN A 259 11.16 34.13 2.95
C GLN A 259 12.10 32.91 3.06
N LYS A 260 11.57 31.69 3.23
CA LYS A 260 12.38 30.48 3.46
C LYS A 260 12.16 29.41 2.40
N ILE A 261 10.90 29.01 2.17
CA ILE A 261 10.61 27.84 1.34
C ILE A 261 10.84 28.14 -0.13
N ARG A 262 10.29 29.23 -0.65
CA ARG A 262 10.50 29.62 -2.07
C ARG A 262 11.98 29.78 -2.43
N PRO A 263 12.82 30.47 -1.65
CA PRO A 263 14.26 30.53 -1.91
C PRO A 263 14.93 29.14 -1.95
N SER A 264 14.53 28.20 -1.11
CA SER A 264 15.03 26.83 -1.14
C SER A 264 14.61 26.08 -2.41
N TYR A 265 13.34 26.20 -2.83
CA TYR A 265 12.88 25.66 -4.11
C TYR A 265 13.60 26.26 -5.30
N THR A 266 13.90 27.57 -5.27
CA THR A 266 14.70 28.25 -6.32
C THR A 266 16.11 27.67 -6.41
N ARG A 267 16.74 27.33 -5.27
CA ARG A 267 18.05 26.63 -5.28
C ARG A 267 17.95 25.22 -5.89
N VAL A 268 16.87 24.49 -5.59
CA VAL A 268 16.63 23.18 -6.21
C VAL A 268 16.41 23.31 -7.71
N GLN A 269 15.61 24.29 -8.15
CA GLN A 269 15.38 24.61 -9.57
C GLN A 269 16.69 24.91 -10.30
N ALA A 270 17.52 25.78 -9.73
CA ALA A 270 18.85 26.13 -10.29
C ALA A 270 19.75 24.89 -10.42
N PHE A 271 19.78 24.02 -9.42
CA PHE A 271 20.52 22.76 -9.49
C PHE A 271 19.99 21.84 -10.58
N MET A 272 18.66 21.70 -10.72
CA MET A 272 18.08 20.89 -11.80
C MET A 272 18.45 21.44 -13.18
N ALA A 273 18.41 22.76 -13.36
CA ALA A 273 18.85 23.40 -14.59
C ALA A 273 20.35 23.17 -14.89
N GLU A 274 21.20 23.19 -13.87
CA GLU A 274 22.65 22.92 -13.98
C GLU A 274 22.93 21.48 -14.46
N ILE A 275 22.20 20.49 -13.93
CA ILE A 275 22.44 19.09 -14.29
C ILE A 275 21.70 18.64 -15.56
N HIS A 276 20.67 19.36 -16.00
CA HIS A 276 19.85 18.99 -17.16
C HIS A 276 20.68 18.70 -18.42
N PRO A 277 21.66 19.52 -18.83
CA PRO A 277 22.49 19.22 -20.01
C PRO A 277 23.34 17.94 -19.87
N LYS A 278 23.59 17.50 -18.63
CA LYS A 278 24.38 16.30 -18.33
C LYS A 278 23.54 15.02 -18.34
N THR A 279 22.21 15.13 -18.47
CA THR A 279 21.28 13.98 -18.42
C THR A 279 21.17 13.28 -19.77
N GLY A 280 21.15 11.94 -19.74
CA GLY A 280 20.85 11.10 -20.90
C GLY A 280 19.39 10.64 -20.92
N ILE A 281 19.06 9.79 -21.89
CA ILE A 281 17.71 9.21 -22.07
C ILE A 281 17.63 7.72 -21.68
N VAL A 282 18.78 7.11 -21.34
CA VAL A 282 18.81 5.69 -20.94
C VAL A 282 18.07 5.50 -19.62
N ALA A 283 17.06 4.65 -19.62
CA ALA A 283 16.15 4.46 -18.50
C ALA A 283 16.73 3.56 -17.39
N GLY A 284 17.46 2.51 -17.78
CA GLY A 284 17.91 1.46 -16.86
C GLY A 284 18.92 1.91 -15.81
N ILE A 285 18.77 1.41 -14.58
CA ILE A 285 19.72 1.68 -13.48
C ILE A 285 21.11 1.12 -13.78
N SER A 286 21.22 0.10 -14.66
CA SER A 286 22.49 -0.50 -15.08
C SER A 286 23.47 0.49 -15.72
N ARG A 287 22.99 1.65 -16.20
CA ARG A 287 23.85 2.74 -16.69
C ARG A 287 24.65 3.44 -15.58
N LEU A 288 24.25 3.30 -14.33
CA LEU A 288 24.90 3.95 -13.19
C LEU A 288 26.06 3.09 -12.67
N PRO A 289 27.09 3.69 -12.06
CA PRO A 289 28.14 2.93 -11.37
C PRO A 289 27.52 1.92 -10.38
N ASN A 290 27.97 0.68 -10.42
CA ASN A 290 27.40 -0.43 -9.63
C ASN A 290 25.88 -0.68 -9.83
N GLY A 291 25.31 -0.21 -10.93
CA GLY A 291 23.86 -0.28 -11.17
C GLY A 291 23.29 -1.70 -11.21
N ALA A 292 24.05 -2.68 -11.72
CA ALA A 292 23.63 -4.08 -11.71
C ALA A 292 23.49 -4.64 -10.29
N ALA A 293 24.43 -4.33 -9.40
CA ALA A 293 24.35 -4.71 -7.98
C ALA A 293 23.21 -3.97 -7.26
N ALA A 294 23.00 -2.69 -7.59
CA ALA A 294 21.89 -1.91 -7.06
C ALA A 294 20.53 -2.50 -7.48
N TYR A 295 20.40 -2.96 -8.74
CA TYR A 295 19.16 -3.58 -9.21
C TYR A 295 18.90 -4.93 -8.55
N LYS A 296 19.93 -5.78 -8.43
CA LYS A 296 19.83 -7.04 -7.67
C LYS A 296 19.32 -6.76 -6.25
N ARG A 297 19.94 -5.79 -5.56
CA ARG A 297 19.52 -5.40 -4.22
C ARG A 297 18.08 -4.89 -4.16
N ALA A 298 17.67 -4.13 -5.17
CA ALA A 298 16.30 -3.63 -5.28
C ALA A 298 15.27 -4.78 -5.45
N ILE A 299 15.57 -5.78 -6.29
CA ILE A 299 14.74 -6.99 -6.41
C ILE A 299 14.60 -7.68 -5.04
N GLU A 300 15.69 -7.98 -4.35
CA GLU A 300 15.67 -8.61 -3.03
C GLU A 300 14.83 -7.83 -2.02
N ASN A 301 14.98 -6.49 -2.02
CA ASN A 301 14.26 -5.60 -1.12
C ASN A 301 12.73 -5.59 -1.37
N PHE A 302 12.31 -5.58 -2.64
CA PHE A 302 10.89 -5.47 -2.96
C PHE A 302 10.18 -6.82 -3.06
N THR A 303 10.87 -7.88 -3.49
CA THR A 303 10.27 -9.21 -3.62
C THR A 303 10.48 -10.09 -2.39
N SER A 304 11.43 -9.76 -1.52
CA SER A 304 11.89 -10.62 -0.41
C SER A 304 12.22 -12.06 -0.87
N THR A 305 12.80 -12.20 -2.06
CA THR A 305 13.27 -13.47 -2.64
C THR A 305 14.71 -13.33 -3.13
N GLN A 306 15.33 -14.48 -3.48
CA GLN A 306 16.66 -14.54 -4.07
C GLN A 306 16.61 -14.71 -5.60
N LEU A 307 15.45 -14.49 -6.23
CA LEU A 307 15.29 -14.61 -7.68
C LEU A 307 16.18 -13.59 -8.40
N THR A 308 16.82 -14.06 -9.45
CA THR A 308 17.60 -13.22 -10.37
C THR A 308 16.68 -12.46 -11.32
N ALA A 309 17.18 -11.37 -11.90
CA ALA A 309 16.44 -10.62 -12.91
C ALA A 309 16.07 -11.50 -14.13
N ASP A 310 16.92 -12.44 -14.54
CA ASP A 310 16.66 -13.33 -15.66
C ASP A 310 15.56 -14.35 -15.36
N GLU A 311 15.53 -14.89 -14.14
CA GLU A 311 14.44 -15.76 -13.69
C GLU A 311 13.12 -15.00 -13.64
N ILE A 312 13.10 -13.78 -13.09
CA ILE A 312 11.92 -12.93 -13.05
C ILE A 312 11.42 -12.60 -14.47
N HIS A 313 12.34 -12.24 -15.38
CA HIS A 313 12.00 -11.97 -16.78
C HIS A 313 11.35 -13.20 -17.45
N THR A 314 11.95 -14.38 -17.25
CA THR A 314 11.45 -15.66 -17.81
C THR A 314 10.07 -16.00 -17.24
N ILE A 315 9.87 -15.82 -15.92
CA ILE A 315 8.55 -15.96 -15.28
C ILE A 315 7.57 -15.01 -15.93
N GLY A 316 7.95 -13.74 -16.13
CA GLY A 316 7.11 -12.72 -16.75
C GLY A 316 6.65 -13.11 -18.15
N LEU A 317 7.57 -13.56 -19.01
CA LEU A 317 7.24 -13.99 -20.38
C LEU A 317 6.27 -15.18 -20.38
N ARG A 318 6.49 -16.17 -19.51
CA ARG A 318 5.61 -17.33 -19.38
C ARG A 318 4.19 -16.93 -18.95
N GLU A 319 4.07 -16.08 -17.92
CA GLU A 319 2.78 -15.63 -17.41
C GLU A 319 2.04 -14.74 -18.43
N VAL A 320 2.75 -13.87 -19.15
CA VAL A 320 2.16 -13.07 -20.24
C VAL A 320 1.56 -13.99 -21.30
N ALA A 321 2.33 -14.98 -21.80
CA ALA A 321 1.84 -15.91 -22.81
C ALA A 321 0.62 -16.73 -22.33
N ARG A 322 0.63 -17.20 -21.09
CA ARG A 322 -0.49 -17.94 -20.48
C ARG A 322 -1.76 -17.10 -20.44
N ILE A 323 -1.65 -15.86 -19.91
CA ILE A 323 -2.81 -15.00 -19.72
C ILE A 323 -3.36 -14.51 -21.05
N GLU A 324 -2.50 -14.14 -22.00
CA GLU A 324 -2.92 -13.71 -23.34
C GLU A 324 -3.66 -14.82 -24.10
N ALA A 325 -3.23 -16.09 -23.98
CA ALA A 325 -3.93 -17.22 -24.56
C ALA A 325 -5.33 -17.43 -23.95
N GLU A 326 -5.46 -17.25 -22.64
CA GLU A 326 -6.76 -17.33 -21.96
C GLU A 326 -7.67 -16.17 -22.36
N MET A 327 -7.15 -14.95 -22.43
CA MET A 327 -7.89 -13.77 -22.88
C MET A 327 -8.34 -13.91 -24.34
N ASP A 328 -7.50 -14.42 -25.23
CA ASP A 328 -7.84 -14.65 -26.65
C ASP A 328 -9.07 -15.56 -26.79
N LYS A 329 -9.12 -16.66 -26.05
CA LYS A 329 -10.25 -17.58 -26.01
C LYS A 329 -11.57 -16.86 -25.64
N HIS A 330 -11.54 -16.06 -24.57
CA HIS A 330 -12.73 -15.34 -24.11
C HIS A 330 -13.13 -14.19 -25.03
N LEU A 331 -12.16 -13.45 -25.59
CA LEU A 331 -12.44 -12.38 -26.55
C LEU A 331 -13.09 -12.93 -27.83
N ARG A 332 -12.62 -14.08 -28.35
CA ARG A 332 -13.25 -14.76 -29.49
C ARG A 332 -14.68 -15.19 -29.19
N SER A 333 -14.97 -15.69 -27.98
CA SER A 333 -16.34 -16.06 -27.58
C SER A 333 -17.32 -14.87 -27.56
N LEU A 334 -16.78 -13.64 -27.40
CA LEU A 334 -17.56 -12.39 -27.48
C LEU A 334 -17.60 -11.76 -28.89
N GLY A 335 -17.12 -12.48 -29.92
CA GLY A 335 -17.08 -12.00 -31.32
C GLY A 335 -15.96 -10.98 -31.57
N LEU A 336 -14.96 -10.88 -30.70
CA LEU A 336 -13.79 -10.00 -30.84
C LEU A 336 -12.58 -10.86 -31.26
N ALA A 337 -12.51 -11.27 -32.52
CA ALA A 337 -11.49 -12.19 -33.04
C ALA A 337 -10.25 -11.46 -33.58
N ASP A 338 -10.41 -10.26 -34.14
CA ASP A 338 -9.38 -9.59 -34.91
C ASP A 338 -8.62 -8.51 -34.12
N GLY A 339 -7.31 -8.45 -34.31
CA GLY A 339 -6.42 -7.52 -33.67
C GLY A 339 -5.71 -8.09 -32.43
N ASN A 340 -4.79 -7.32 -31.86
CA ASN A 340 -4.10 -7.69 -30.62
C ASN A 340 -5.03 -7.60 -29.39
N ILE A 341 -4.59 -8.19 -28.27
CA ILE A 341 -5.37 -8.23 -27.03
C ILE A 341 -5.78 -6.81 -26.58
N GLU A 342 -4.86 -5.86 -26.63
CA GLU A 342 -5.12 -4.49 -26.15
C GLU A 342 -6.22 -3.79 -26.98
N THR A 343 -6.17 -3.91 -28.30
CA THR A 343 -7.19 -3.33 -29.20
C THR A 343 -8.56 -3.93 -28.94
N ARG A 344 -8.63 -5.25 -28.79
CA ARG A 344 -9.89 -5.97 -28.51
C ARG A 344 -10.45 -5.64 -27.13
N MET A 345 -9.58 -5.48 -26.12
CA MET A 345 -9.99 -5.04 -24.78
C MET A 345 -10.55 -3.62 -24.79
N LYS A 346 -9.94 -2.69 -25.53
CA LYS A 346 -10.49 -1.33 -25.72
C LYS A 346 -11.86 -1.35 -26.39
N GLN A 347 -12.04 -2.20 -27.43
CA GLN A 347 -13.34 -2.38 -28.09
C GLN A 347 -14.38 -2.96 -27.12
N LEU A 348 -13.99 -3.90 -26.27
CA LEU A 348 -14.88 -4.46 -25.26
C LEU A 348 -15.29 -3.41 -24.24
N ASP A 349 -14.32 -2.70 -23.64
CA ASP A 349 -14.59 -1.69 -22.60
C ASP A 349 -15.48 -0.55 -23.13
N ALA A 350 -15.32 -0.16 -24.39
CA ALA A 350 -16.19 0.84 -25.05
C ALA A 350 -17.69 0.46 -25.05
N ARG A 351 -18.04 -0.84 -25.00
CA ARG A 351 -19.44 -1.32 -24.94
C ARG A 351 -20.09 -1.03 -23.57
N PHE A 352 -19.27 -0.86 -22.51
CA PHE A 352 -19.69 -0.70 -21.12
C PHE A 352 -19.57 0.74 -20.62
N GLN A 353 -19.11 1.68 -21.45
CA GLN A 353 -19.03 3.08 -21.05
C GLN A 353 -20.42 3.62 -20.65
N PRO A 354 -20.51 4.46 -19.62
CA PRO A 354 -21.76 5.08 -19.20
C PRO A 354 -22.43 5.80 -20.36
N LYS A 355 -23.75 5.62 -20.50
CA LYS A 355 -24.60 6.26 -21.52
C LYS A 355 -25.58 7.20 -20.84
N GLY A 356 -25.90 8.31 -21.50
CA GLY A 356 -26.86 9.30 -21.01
C GLY A 356 -26.21 10.65 -20.68
N GLU A 357 -27.05 11.58 -20.25
CA GLU A 357 -26.63 12.95 -19.85
C GLU A 357 -26.30 12.99 -18.34
N GLY A 358 -25.36 13.85 -17.95
CA GLY A 358 -24.98 14.07 -16.59
C GLY A 358 -23.65 13.44 -16.21
N ASP A 359 -23.23 13.64 -14.94
CA ASP A 359 -21.97 13.08 -14.41
C ASP A 359 -22.19 11.63 -13.96
N PRO A 360 -21.55 10.63 -14.61
CA PRO A 360 -21.72 9.23 -14.23
C PRO A 360 -20.94 8.82 -12.97
N ARG A 361 -20.03 9.65 -12.48
CA ARG A 361 -19.10 9.29 -11.38
C ARG A 361 -19.80 8.87 -10.09
N PRO A 362 -20.89 9.53 -9.63
CA PRO A 362 -21.62 9.07 -8.44
C PRO A 362 -22.17 7.65 -8.60
N ALA A 363 -22.72 7.31 -9.78
CA ALA A 363 -23.22 5.97 -10.06
C ALA A 363 -22.09 4.93 -10.11
N ILE A 364 -20.93 5.28 -10.66
CA ILE A 364 -19.74 4.40 -10.68
C ILE A 364 -19.27 4.11 -9.24
N ILE A 365 -19.23 5.11 -8.36
CA ILE A 365 -18.88 4.91 -6.95
C ILE A 365 -19.92 4.03 -6.23
N ALA A 366 -21.20 4.22 -6.50
CA ALA A 366 -22.26 3.36 -5.97
C ALA A 366 -22.06 1.90 -6.42
N SER A 367 -21.78 1.66 -7.70
CA SER A 367 -21.49 0.32 -8.23
C SER A 367 -20.26 -0.32 -7.56
N TYR A 368 -19.20 0.43 -7.30
CA TYR A 368 -18.05 -0.09 -6.53
C TYR A 368 -18.46 -0.51 -5.12
N ASN A 369 -19.28 0.29 -4.41
CA ASN A 369 -19.76 -0.09 -3.08
C ASN A 369 -20.59 -1.38 -3.12
N GLU A 370 -21.46 -1.55 -4.12
CA GLU A 370 -22.22 -2.80 -4.33
C GLU A 370 -21.30 -3.99 -4.58
N MET A 371 -20.26 -3.84 -5.41
CA MET A 371 -19.26 -4.88 -5.67
C MET A 371 -18.50 -5.27 -4.40
N VAL A 372 -18.15 -4.31 -3.55
CA VAL A 372 -17.51 -4.60 -2.25
C VAL A 372 -18.45 -5.38 -1.34
N ARG A 373 -19.74 -4.98 -1.23
CA ARG A 373 -20.74 -5.73 -0.41
C ARG A 373 -20.99 -7.13 -0.96
N ASP A 374 -20.98 -7.29 -2.30
CA ASP A 374 -21.08 -8.62 -2.91
C ASP A 374 -19.86 -9.49 -2.58
N ALA A 375 -18.65 -8.91 -2.65
CA ALA A 375 -17.41 -9.59 -2.29
C ALA A 375 -17.39 -10.02 -0.81
N GLU A 376 -17.89 -9.20 0.12
CA GLU A 376 -18.05 -9.55 1.54
C GLU A 376 -18.91 -10.80 1.73
N ARG A 377 -20.06 -10.88 1.04
CA ARG A 377 -20.94 -12.06 1.09
C ARG A 377 -20.27 -13.31 0.53
N ARG A 378 -19.63 -13.19 -0.66
CA ARG A 378 -18.95 -14.32 -1.33
C ARG A 378 -17.74 -14.82 -0.57
N SER A 379 -17.04 -13.92 0.13
CA SER A 379 -15.87 -14.24 0.94
C SER A 379 -16.21 -14.98 2.23
N ALA A 380 -17.48 -15.00 2.65
CA ALA A 380 -17.89 -15.47 3.99
C ALA A 380 -17.43 -16.89 4.34
N SER A 381 -17.39 -17.79 3.34
CA SER A 381 -16.97 -19.20 3.51
C SER A 381 -15.47 -19.44 3.25
N LEU A 382 -14.77 -18.43 2.74
CA LEU A 382 -13.36 -18.55 2.34
C LEU A 382 -12.39 -18.08 3.43
N PHE A 383 -12.89 -17.36 4.45
CA PHE A 383 -12.09 -16.75 5.51
C PHE A 383 -12.77 -16.90 6.87
N ASN A 384 -12.06 -17.39 7.89
CA ASN A 384 -12.51 -17.32 9.26
C ASN A 384 -12.19 -15.96 9.89
N LEU A 385 -10.99 -15.42 9.63
CA LEU A 385 -10.61 -14.06 10.01
C LEU A 385 -11.27 -13.04 9.10
N LYS A 386 -11.85 -12.00 9.69
CA LYS A 386 -12.49 -10.88 8.98
C LYS A 386 -12.17 -9.57 9.68
N PRO A 387 -12.00 -8.46 8.95
CA PRO A 387 -11.84 -7.15 9.57
C PRO A 387 -13.15 -6.76 10.29
N ARG A 388 -13.02 -6.10 11.42
CA ARG A 388 -14.14 -5.51 12.17
C ARG A 388 -14.53 -4.15 11.62
N ALA A 389 -13.53 -3.37 11.20
CA ALA A 389 -13.75 -2.07 10.60
C ALA A 389 -14.40 -2.25 9.21
N PRO A 390 -15.43 -1.45 8.87
CA PRO A 390 -15.98 -1.44 7.53
C PRO A 390 -15.05 -0.73 6.54
N VAL A 391 -15.34 -0.90 5.23
CA VAL A 391 -14.67 -0.18 4.16
C VAL A 391 -15.69 0.56 3.30
N ASP A 392 -15.40 1.82 2.98
CA ASP A 392 -16.15 2.66 2.05
C ASP A 392 -15.38 2.83 0.74
N VAL A 393 -16.11 2.99 -0.36
CA VAL A 393 -15.51 3.43 -1.62
C VAL A 393 -15.78 4.92 -1.82
N ARG A 394 -14.74 5.67 -2.11
CA ARG A 394 -14.82 7.12 -2.33
C ARG A 394 -14.04 7.53 -3.57
N ARG A 395 -14.55 8.54 -4.28
CA ARG A 395 -13.77 9.18 -5.34
C ARG A 395 -12.58 9.93 -4.75
N VAL A 396 -11.43 9.82 -5.40
CA VAL A 396 -10.26 10.66 -5.05
C VAL A 396 -10.67 12.13 -5.14
N PRO A 397 -10.28 12.98 -4.17
CA PRO A 397 -10.59 14.40 -4.23
C PRO A 397 -10.13 15.04 -5.54
N PRO A 398 -10.94 15.90 -6.19
CA PRO A 398 -10.64 16.46 -7.51
C PRO A 398 -9.27 17.12 -7.63
N LEU A 399 -8.79 17.75 -6.56
CA LEU A 399 -7.48 18.42 -6.53
C LEU A 399 -6.31 17.43 -6.74
N THR A 400 -6.40 16.24 -6.16
CA THR A 400 -5.33 15.22 -6.21
C THR A 400 -5.57 14.13 -7.24
N GLU A 401 -6.79 14.04 -7.76
CA GLU A 401 -7.21 13.01 -8.71
C GLU A 401 -6.34 12.92 -9.99
N PRO A 402 -5.85 14.05 -10.58
CA PRO A 402 -5.03 13.98 -11.80
C PRO A 402 -3.77 13.11 -11.69
N SER A 403 -3.19 13.01 -10.51
CA SER A 403 -1.95 12.25 -10.25
C SER A 403 -2.15 10.98 -9.41
N ALA A 404 -3.30 10.81 -8.77
CA ALA A 404 -3.54 9.69 -7.86
C ALA A 404 -3.77 8.37 -8.62
N ALA A 405 -3.21 7.27 -8.15
CA ALA A 405 -3.67 5.92 -8.47
C ALA A 405 -4.83 5.51 -7.55
N ALA A 406 -5.57 4.47 -7.92
CA ALA A 406 -6.45 3.79 -6.98
C ALA A 406 -5.61 3.27 -5.80
N HIS A 407 -6.13 3.39 -4.58
CA HIS A 407 -5.41 2.98 -3.39
C HIS A 407 -6.33 2.80 -2.19
N TYR A 408 -5.86 2.03 -1.23
CA TYR A 408 -6.54 1.81 0.03
C TYR A 408 -5.91 2.63 1.17
N THR A 409 -6.76 3.20 2.03
CA THR A 409 -6.36 3.84 3.29
C THR A 409 -6.94 3.08 4.48
N LEU A 410 -6.09 2.74 5.44
CA LEU A 410 -6.46 2.04 6.67
C LEU A 410 -7.57 2.77 7.46
N PRO A 411 -8.43 2.05 8.20
CA PRO A 411 -9.34 2.66 9.16
C PRO A 411 -8.57 3.39 10.26
N ALA A 412 -9.22 4.35 10.89
CA ALA A 412 -8.64 4.96 12.08
C ALA A 412 -8.61 3.92 13.23
N PRO A 413 -7.49 3.80 13.99
CA PRO A 413 -7.39 2.83 15.08
C PRO A 413 -8.45 2.98 16.17
N ASP A 414 -8.98 4.19 16.36
CA ASP A 414 -10.03 4.54 17.33
C ASP A 414 -11.46 4.29 16.80
N GLY A 415 -11.59 3.77 15.57
CA GLY A 415 -12.89 3.51 14.93
C GLY A 415 -13.60 4.76 14.39
N SER A 416 -13.01 5.96 14.49
CA SER A 416 -13.63 7.23 14.05
C SER A 416 -13.81 7.33 12.53
N ARG A 417 -13.08 6.52 11.75
CA ARG A 417 -13.14 6.51 10.28
C ARG A 417 -12.99 5.07 9.76
N PRO A 418 -13.84 4.65 8.79
CA PRO A 418 -13.70 3.36 8.12
C PRO A 418 -12.42 3.29 7.29
N GLY A 419 -12.04 2.11 6.83
CA GLY A 419 -11.14 1.92 5.70
C GLY A 419 -11.70 2.60 4.46
N ILE A 420 -10.86 3.14 3.60
CA ILE A 420 -11.33 3.83 2.39
C ILE A 420 -10.59 3.28 1.18
N PHE A 421 -11.35 2.77 0.24
CA PHE A 421 -10.89 2.51 -1.12
C PHE A 421 -11.11 3.77 -1.96
N TRP A 422 -10.02 4.39 -2.41
CA TRP A 422 -10.03 5.60 -3.22
C TRP A 422 -9.98 5.26 -4.70
N VAL A 423 -10.98 5.75 -5.46
CA VAL A 423 -11.11 5.52 -6.91
C VAL A 423 -10.89 6.83 -7.65
N PRO A 424 -9.86 6.95 -8.52
CA PRO A 424 -9.72 8.08 -9.42
C PRO A 424 -10.63 7.89 -10.64
N LEU A 425 -11.52 8.86 -10.91
CA LEU A 425 -12.47 8.85 -12.03
C LEU A 425 -12.20 10.04 -12.97
N ARG A 426 -11.08 9.94 -13.70
CA ARG A 426 -10.59 11.00 -14.59
C ARG A 426 -11.21 10.90 -15.98
N GLY A 427 -11.35 12.06 -16.62
CA GLY A 427 -11.75 12.14 -18.02
C GLY A 427 -13.19 11.69 -18.30
N PRO A 428 -13.53 11.54 -19.58
CA PRO A 428 -14.86 11.15 -20.04
C PRO A 428 -15.06 9.63 -20.15
N THR A 429 -13.99 8.83 -20.08
CA THR A 429 -14.04 7.36 -20.18
C THR A 429 -13.47 6.72 -18.92
N PHE A 430 -14.01 5.55 -18.55
CA PHE A 430 -13.69 4.83 -17.32
C PHE A 430 -13.38 3.37 -17.62
N ASP A 431 -12.55 2.72 -16.82
CA ASP A 431 -12.21 1.30 -16.95
C ASP A 431 -13.31 0.44 -16.30
N MET A 432 -14.42 0.24 -17.04
CA MET A 432 -15.63 -0.35 -16.51
C MET A 432 -15.53 -1.85 -16.27
N ILE A 433 -14.82 -2.58 -17.14
CA ILE A 433 -14.73 -4.04 -17.06
C ILE A 433 -13.76 -4.50 -15.94
N ARG A 434 -12.85 -3.63 -15.48
CA ARG A 434 -11.92 -3.95 -14.38
C ARG A 434 -12.44 -3.58 -13.00
N MET A 435 -13.62 -2.99 -12.88
CA MET A 435 -14.15 -2.49 -11.61
C MET A 435 -14.15 -3.57 -10.51
N ARG A 436 -14.64 -4.79 -10.83
CA ARG A 436 -14.67 -5.89 -9.85
C ARG A 436 -13.28 -6.30 -9.39
N SER A 437 -12.35 -6.49 -10.33
CA SER A 437 -10.98 -6.87 -10.01
C SER A 437 -10.29 -5.82 -9.12
N LEU A 438 -10.49 -4.54 -9.43
CA LEU A 438 -9.95 -3.45 -8.63
C LEU A 438 -10.58 -3.40 -7.22
N ALA A 439 -11.90 -3.63 -7.08
CA ALA A 439 -12.57 -3.71 -5.80
C ALA A 439 -12.03 -4.87 -4.95
N TYR A 440 -11.73 -6.01 -5.56
CA TYR A 440 -11.15 -7.17 -4.89
C TYR A 440 -9.71 -6.93 -4.46
N HIS A 441 -8.94 -6.18 -5.23
CA HIS A 441 -7.56 -5.78 -4.91
C HIS A 441 -7.50 -4.79 -3.73
N GLU A 442 -8.23 -3.69 -3.83
CA GLU A 442 -8.13 -2.57 -2.88
C GLU A 442 -8.98 -2.79 -1.62
N ALA A 443 -10.15 -3.44 -1.77
CA ALA A 443 -11.08 -3.63 -0.66
C ALA A 443 -11.15 -5.10 -0.21
N VAL A 444 -12.15 -5.85 -0.64
CA VAL A 444 -12.49 -7.19 -0.13
C VAL A 444 -12.33 -8.24 -1.21
N PRO A 445 -11.53 -9.29 -0.95
CA PRO A 445 -10.75 -9.59 0.26
C PRO A 445 -9.27 -9.16 0.19
N GLY A 446 -8.93 -8.09 -0.55
CA GLY A 446 -7.57 -7.61 -0.81
C GLY A 446 -6.96 -6.80 0.33
N HIS A 447 -6.49 -5.58 0.02
CA HIS A 447 -5.74 -4.74 0.97
C HIS A 447 -6.51 -4.45 2.25
N HIS A 448 -7.81 -4.14 2.18
CA HIS A 448 -8.60 -3.89 3.38
C HIS A 448 -8.58 -5.09 4.33
N PHE A 449 -8.83 -6.30 3.81
CA PHE A 449 -8.80 -7.51 4.63
C PHE A 449 -7.46 -7.67 5.34
N GLN A 450 -6.37 -7.70 4.59
CA GLN A 450 -5.05 -7.95 5.14
C GLN A 450 -4.62 -6.88 6.16
N LEU A 451 -4.78 -5.62 5.81
CA LEU A 451 -4.21 -4.53 6.59
C LEU A 451 -5.06 -4.17 7.81
N ALA A 452 -6.39 -4.23 7.69
CA ALA A 452 -7.29 -3.98 8.82
C ALA A 452 -7.22 -5.14 9.84
N ILE A 453 -7.20 -6.40 9.40
CA ILE A 453 -7.00 -7.54 10.30
C ILE A 453 -5.71 -7.38 11.09
N GLN A 454 -4.57 -7.09 10.42
CA GLN A 454 -3.29 -6.88 11.11
C GLN A 454 -3.34 -5.74 12.12
N GLN A 455 -4.02 -4.64 11.79
CA GLN A 455 -4.19 -3.50 12.70
C GLN A 455 -5.05 -3.86 13.92
N GLU A 456 -6.04 -4.73 13.75
CA GLU A 456 -7.02 -5.13 14.76
C GLU A 456 -6.56 -6.27 15.67
N MET A 457 -5.43 -6.94 15.37
CA MET A 457 -4.88 -8.02 16.17
C MET A 457 -4.28 -7.48 17.47
N SER A 458 -5.01 -7.67 18.57
CA SER A 458 -4.64 -7.21 19.91
C SER A 458 -3.48 -7.97 20.55
N ASP A 459 -3.18 -9.16 20.08
CA ASP A 459 -2.10 -10.04 20.53
C ASP A 459 -0.75 -9.73 19.84
N LEU A 460 -0.76 -8.89 18.81
CA LEU A 460 0.47 -8.41 18.19
C LEU A 460 1.07 -7.23 18.96
N PRO A 461 2.42 -7.18 19.09
CA PRO A 461 3.09 -5.97 19.55
C PRO A 461 2.70 -4.75 18.70
N LYS A 462 2.65 -3.57 19.31
CA LYS A 462 2.26 -2.33 18.63
C LYS A 462 3.02 -2.07 17.34
N PHE A 463 4.33 -2.31 17.32
CA PHE A 463 5.15 -2.13 16.13
C PHE A 463 4.77 -3.08 14.98
N ARG A 464 4.17 -4.25 15.27
CA ARG A 464 3.65 -5.19 14.26
C ARG A 464 2.28 -4.75 13.77
N SER A 465 1.34 -4.46 14.66
CA SER A 465 -0.01 -4.00 14.28
C SER A 465 0.03 -2.67 13.51
N GLN A 466 0.96 -1.77 13.82
CA GLN A 466 1.19 -0.52 13.09
C GLN A 466 2.23 -0.62 11.95
N ARG A 467 2.75 -1.81 11.66
CA ARG A 467 3.66 -2.09 10.54
C ARG A 467 4.92 -1.22 10.52
N ILE A 468 5.48 -0.91 11.70
CA ILE A 468 6.73 -0.15 11.83
C ILE A 468 7.89 -0.91 11.18
N PHE A 469 7.93 -2.22 11.36
CA PHE A 469 8.75 -3.15 10.61
C PHE A 469 7.81 -3.99 9.75
N SER A 470 8.11 -4.16 8.47
CA SER A 470 7.26 -4.88 7.52
C SER A 470 8.07 -5.82 6.65
N GLY A 471 7.40 -6.83 6.10
CA GLY A 471 8.00 -7.83 5.21
C GLY A 471 8.21 -7.37 3.77
N GLY A 472 8.16 -6.06 3.50
CA GLY A 472 8.30 -5.54 2.14
C GLY A 472 6.99 -5.53 1.35
N SER A 473 7.09 -5.18 0.06
CA SER A 473 5.95 -4.96 -0.83
C SER A 473 5.29 -6.25 -1.29
N ALA A 474 6.07 -7.32 -1.49
CA ALA A 474 5.59 -8.53 -2.17
C ALA A 474 4.49 -9.27 -1.42
N HIS A 475 4.52 -9.31 -0.10
CA HIS A 475 3.44 -9.96 0.65
C HIS A 475 2.11 -9.19 0.50
N SER A 476 2.14 -7.86 0.62
CA SER A 476 0.92 -7.06 0.55
C SER A 476 0.33 -7.00 -0.86
N GLU A 477 1.15 -6.72 -1.85
CA GLU A 477 0.72 -6.64 -3.25
C GLU A 477 0.42 -8.03 -3.83
N GLY A 478 1.21 -9.02 -3.42
CA GLY A 478 0.97 -10.40 -3.78
C GLY A 478 -0.33 -10.95 -3.24
N TRP A 479 -0.68 -10.62 -1.98
CA TRP A 479 -1.98 -10.95 -1.39
C TRP A 479 -3.13 -10.33 -2.19
N ALA A 480 -3.07 -9.03 -2.44
CA ALA A 480 -4.13 -8.34 -3.18
C ALA A 480 -4.31 -8.90 -4.59
N LEU A 481 -3.23 -9.23 -5.30
CA LEU A 481 -3.31 -9.87 -6.61
C LEU A 481 -3.79 -11.32 -6.51
N TYR A 482 -3.38 -12.06 -5.46
CA TYR A 482 -3.89 -13.40 -5.16
C TYR A 482 -5.41 -13.41 -4.98
N THR A 483 -5.98 -12.39 -4.34
CA THR A 483 -7.44 -12.33 -4.15
C THR A 483 -8.20 -12.04 -5.44
N GLU A 484 -7.61 -11.33 -6.41
CA GLU A 484 -8.16 -11.19 -7.76
C GLU A 484 -8.22 -12.58 -8.46
N ARG A 485 -7.14 -13.36 -8.37
CA ARG A 485 -7.08 -14.73 -8.91
C ARG A 485 -8.03 -15.67 -8.16
N LEU A 486 -8.09 -15.59 -6.84
CA LEU A 486 -9.03 -16.39 -6.03
C LEU A 486 -10.48 -16.18 -6.47
N ALA A 487 -10.88 -14.95 -6.77
CA ALA A 487 -12.23 -14.65 -7.27
C ALA A 487 -12.52 -15.35 -8.60
N VAL A 488 -11.54 -15.45 -9.50
CA VAL A 488 -11.66 -16.21 -10.75
C VAL A 488 -11.83 -17.70 -10.45
N GLU A 489 -10.98 -18.28 -9.60
CA GLU A 489 -11.01 -19.70 -9.22
C GLU A 489 -12.31 -20.10 -8.51
N GLN A 490 -12.87 -19.18 -7.71
CA GLN A 490 -14.15 -19.39 -7.02
C GLN A 490 -15.38 -19.14 -7.91
N GLY A 491 -15.19 -18.88 -9.22
CA GLY A 491 -16.27 -18.70 -10.17
C GLY A 491 -17.09 -17.43 -9.97
N TRP A 492 -16.51 -16.38 -9.36
CA TRP A 492 -17.25 -15.12 -9.11
C TRP A 492 -17.55 -14.35 -10.39
N TYR A 493 -16.95 -14.76 -11.51
CA TYR A 493 -17.16 -14.21 -12.86
C TYR A 493 -17.95 -15.17 -13.78
N LYS A 494 -18.60 -16.24 -13.25
CA LYS A 494 -19.24 -17.28 -14.07
C LYS A 494 -20.17 -16.72 -15.14
N ASP A 495 -20.95 -15.68 -14.80
CA ASP A 495 -21.92 -15.06 -15.69
C ASP A 495 -21.49 -13.65 -16.16
N ASP A 496 -20.19 -13.33 -16.02
CA ASP A 496 -19.62 -12.01 -16.32
C ASP A 496 -18.28 -12.17 -17.06
N VAL A 497 -18.35 -12.63 -18.33
CA VAL A 497 -17.14 -12.79 -19.17
C VAL A 497 -16.38 -11.47 -19.39
N PRO A 498 -17.04 -10.30 -19.56
CA PRO A 498 -16.34 -9.03 -19.61
C PRO A 498 -15.58 -8.71 -18.32
N GLY A 499 -16.18 -8.94 -17.15
CA GLY A 499 -15.50 -8.79 -15.86
C GLY A 499 -14.33 -9.76 -15.68
N LEU A 500 -14.46 -11.02 -16.14
CA LEU A 500 -13.36 -11.99 -16.17
C LEU A 500 -12.20 -11.48 -17.03
N LEU A 501 -12.48 -10.94 -18.21
CA LEU A 501 -11.47 -10.33 -19.07
C LEU A 501 -10.84 -9.10 -18.41
N GLY A 502 -11.60 -8.34 -17.61
CA GLY A 502 -11.06 -7.26 -16.77
C GLY A 502 -10.08 -7.77 -15.73
N ALA A 503 -10.39 -8.89 -15.04
CA ALA A 503 -9.50 -9.53 -14.08
C ALA A 503 -8.23 -10.09 -14.74
N LEU A 504 -8.37 -10.79 -15.87
CA LEU A 504 -7.24 -11.28 -16.65
C LEU A 504 -6.37 -10.12 -17.17
N GLY A 505 -6.98 -9.00 -17.60
CA GLY A 505 -6.25 -7.79 -17.99
C GLY A 505 -5.48 -7.16 -16.83
N SER A 506 -6.02 -7.20 -15.61
CA SER A 506 -5.34 -6.79 -14.38
C SER A 506 -4.12 -7.67 -14.09
N GLU A 507 -4.27 -8.97 -14.22
CA GLU A 507 -3.19 -9.95 -14.03
C GLU A 507 -2.11 -9.82 -15.14
N LEU A 508 -2.51 -9.70 -16.41
CA LEU A 508 -1.62 -9.46 -17.54
C LEU A 508 -0.75 -8.22 -17.32
N PHE A 509 -1.34 -7.14 -16.84
CA PHE A 509 -0.59 -5.93 -16.53
C PHE A 509 0.51 -6.19 -15.50
N ARG A 510 0.26 -7.01 -14.45
CA ARG A 510 1.27 -7.38 -13.44
C ARG A 510 2.31 -8.37 -13.98
N ALA A 511 1.94 -9.26 -14.89
CA ALA A 511 2.89 -10.12 -15.59
C ALA A 511 3.83 -9.32 -16.51
N ARG A 512 3.28 -8.37 -17.28
CA ARG A 512 4.08 -7.46 -18.13
C ARG A 512 5.04 -6.59 -17.33
N ARG A 513 4.73 -6.24 -16.06
CA ARG A 513 5.64 -5.53 -15.17
C ARG A 513 6.95 -6.28 -14.95
N LEU A 514 6.91 -7.62 -14.79
CA LEU A 514 8.12 -8.45 -14.63
C LEU A 514 9.05 -8.30 -15.83
N VAL A 515 8.49 -8.32 -17.04
CA VAL A 515 9.25 -8.22 -18.28
C VAL A 515 9.78 -6.80 -18.51
N ALA A 516 8.94 -5.79 -18.27
CA ALA A 516 9.31 -4.39 -18.52
C ALA A 516 10.34 -3.86 -17.51
N ASP A 517 10.18 -4.15 -16.22
CA ASP A 517 11.12 -3.72 -15.19
C ASP A 517 12.52 -4.35 -15.40
N THR A 518 12.58 -5.66 -15.58
CA THR A 518 13.84 -6.36 -15.88
C THR A 518 14.39 -5.97 -17.24
N GLY A 519 13.53 -5.74 -18.25
CA GLY A 519 13.90 -5.25 -19.58
C GLY A 519 14.62 -3.91 -19.52
N LEU A 520 14.07 -2.95 -18.78
CA LEU A 520 14.67 -1.63 -18.58
C LEU A 520 16.01 -1.72 -17.86
N HIS A 521 16.09 -2.52 -16.80
CA HIS A 521 17.22 -2.48 -15.86
C HIS A 521 18.35 -3.47 -16.19
N THR A 522 18.10 -4.51 -17.00
CA THR A 522 19.12 -5.53 -17.36
C THR A 522 19.24 -5.84 -18.85
N LYS A 523 18.21 -5.56 -19.65
CA LYS A 523 18.20 -5.87 -21.09
C LYS A 523 18.42 -4.65 -21.98
N GLY A 524 18.65 -3.47 -21.36
CA GLY A 524 18.89 -2.23 -22.09
C GLY A 524 17.67 -1.66 -22.82
N TRP A 525 16.46 -2.01 -22.39
CA TRP A 525 15.25 -1.46 -22.98
C TRP A 525 15.20 0.06 -22.80
N THR A 526 14.79 0.73 -23.87
CA THR A 526 14.47 2.15 -23.82
C THR A 526 13.11 2.36 -23.14
N ARG A 527 12.86 3.59 -22.69
CA ARG A 527 11.53 3.98 -22.19
C ARG A 527 10.43 3.67 -23.21
N GLN A 528 10.70 3.93 -24.51
CA GLN A 528 9.73 3.69 -25.58
C GLN A 528 9.43 2.20 -25.75
N GLN A 529 10.43 1.33 -25.72
CA GLN A 529 10.23 -0.12 -25.81
C GLN A 529 9.34 -0.65 -24.68
N ALA A 530 9.47 -0.14 -23.45
CA ALA A 530 8.57 -0.51 -22.37
C ALA A 530 7.14 -0.01 -22.60
N ILE A 531 6.98 1.20 -23.16
CA ILE A 531 5.66 1.74 -23.55
C ILE A 531 5.04 0.89 -24.66
N ASP A 532 5.79 0.54 -25.69
CA ASP A 532 5.34 -0.28 -26.82
C ASP A 532 4.99 -1.72 -26.38
N TYR A 533 5.63 -2.20 -25.29
CA TYR A 533 5.30 -3.49 -24.67
C TYR A 533 3.96 -3.45 -23.91
N GLY A 534 3.29 -2.31 -23.85
CA GLY A 534 1.97 -2.15 -23.23
C GLY A 534 1.99 -1.54 -21.83
N MET A 535 3.14 -0.98 -21.42
CA MET A 535 3.20 -0.21 -20.16
C MET A 535 2.94 1.27 -20.46
N GLY A 536 2.06 1.91 -19.71
CA GLY A 536 1.86 3.35 -19.86
C GLY A 536 3.12 4.16 -19.53
N ALA A 537 3.26 5.35 -20.11
CA ALA A 537 4.43 6.21 -19.90
C ALA A 537 4.70 6.50 -18.41
N GLN A 538 3.66 6.80 -17.64
CA GLN A 538 3.76 7.07 -16.20
C GLN A 538 4.24 5.84 -15.43
N GLU A 539 3.75 4.65 -15.75
CA GLU A 539 4.17 3.40 -15.13
C GLU A 539 5.63 3.07 -15.47
N THR A 540 6.02 3.23 -16.74
CA THR A 540 7.42 3.06 -17.15
C THR A 540 8.35 3.99 -16.37
N GLU A 541 7.98 5.26 -16.24
CA GLU A 541 8.74 6.25 -15.47
C GLU A 541 8.80 5.91 -13.96
N ARG A 542 7.75 5.26 -13.41
CA ARG A 542 7.76 4.72 -12.04
C ARG A 542 8.81 3.62 -11.87
N TYR A 543 8.94 2.70 -12.82
CA TYR A 543 9.94 1.63 -12.74
C TYR A 543 11.36 2.19 -12.73
N VAL A 544 11.60 3.27 -13.48
CA VAL A 544 12.91 3.94 -13.52
C VAL A 544 13.31 4.51 -12.16
N VAL A 545 12.37 5.01 -11.38
CA VAL A 545 12.66 5.61 -10.06
C VAL A 545 12.51 4.63 -8.89
N TRP A 546 11.79 3.52 -9.10
CA TRP A 546 11.63 2.42 -8.14
C TRP A 546 11.97 1.07 -8.80
N PRO A 547 13.23 0.86 -9.20
CA PRO A 547 13.65 -0.39 -9.81
C PRO A 547 13.29 -1.59 -8.94
N GLY A 548 12.74 -2.64 -9.53
CA GLY A 548 12.38 -3.87 -8.84
C GLY A 548 11.02 -3.86 -8.12
N GLN A 549 10.44 -2.68 -7.81
CA GLN A 549 9.17 -2.60 -7.09
C GLN A 549 8.02 -3.23 -7.87
N ALA A 550 8.00 -3.03 -9.18
CA ALA A 550 6.96 -3.55 -10.06
C ALA A 550 6.87 -5.09 -10.06
N ASN A 551 7.95 -5.78 -9.71
CA ASN A 551 8.01 -7.24 -9.64
C ASN A 551 7.27 -7.81 -8.41
N ALA A 552 7.11 -7.03 -7.36
CA ALA A 552 6.55 -7.46 -6.08
C ALA A 552 5.16 -8.11 -6.21
N TYR A 553 4.31 -7.57 -7.08
CA TYR A 553 2.91 -8.00 -7.27
C TYR A 553 2.81 -9.46 -7.72
N MET A 554 3.33 -9.74 -8.92
CA MET A 554 3.23 -11.07 -9.52
C MET A 554 4.09 -12.10 -8.77
N ILE A 555 5.31 -11.76 -8.36
CA ILE A 555 6.18 -12.67 -7.59
C ILE A 555 5.52 -13.01 -6.25
N GLY A 556 4.91 -12.02 -5.57
CA GLY A 556 4.18 -12.27 -4.32
C GLY A 556 2.99 -13.19 -4.50
N MET A 557 2.15 -12.96 -5.52
CA MET A 557 1.01 -13.82 -5.84
C MET A 557 1.47 -15.26 -6.15
N LEU A 558 2.44 -15.41 -7.03
CA LEU A 558 2.94 -16.73 -7.42
C LEU A 558 3.49 -17.51 -6.22
N ARG A 559 4.17 -16.82 -5.30
CA ARG A 559 4.66 -17.47 -4.07
C ARG A 559 3.51 -17.91 -3.15
N ILE A 560 2.47 -17.11 -2.98
CA ILE A 560 1.29 -17.49 -2.19
C ILE A 560 0.57 -18.69 -2.82
N LEU A 561 0.43 -18.70 -4.15
CA LEU A 561 -0.14 -19.83 -4.89
C LEU A 561 0.69 -21.11 -4.73
N GLU A 562 2.00 -21.03 -4.88
CA GLU A 562 2.93 -22.15 -4.67
C GLU A 562 2.80 -22.74 -3.26
N LEU A 563 2.76 -21.90 -2.25
CA LEU A 563 2.60 -22.33 -0.85
C LEU A 563 1.24 -22.97 -0.59
N ARG A 564 0.18 -22.43 -1.21
CA ARG A 564 -1.17 -23.02 -1.16
C ARG A 564 -1.21 -24.39 -1.80
N GLU A 565 -0.66 -24.54 -3.00
CA GLU A 565 -0.58 -25.81 -3.71
C GLU A 565 0.23 -26.84 -2.94
N LYS A 566 1.38 -26.44 -2.36
CA LYS A 566 2.17 -27.29 -1.47
C LYS A 566 1.34 -27.79 -0.30
N ALA A 567 0.62 -26.90 0.39
CA ALA A 567 -0.21 -27.26 1.52
C ALA A 567 -1.34 -28.21 1.12
N GLN A 568 -2.03 -27.97 0.01
CA GLN A 568 -3.05 -28.88 -0.53
C GLN A 568 -2.50 -30.27 -0.80
N LYS A 569 -1.36 -30.35 -1.48
CA LYS A 569 -0.73 -31.62 -1.83
C LYS A 569 -0.29 -32.42 -0.59
N GLU A 570 0.28 -31.72 0.40
CA GLU A 570 0.86 -32.40 1.57
C GLU A 570 -0.16 -32.78 2.64
N LEU A 571 -1.27 -32.05 2.74
CA LEU A 571 -2.31 -32.29 3.73
C LEU A 571 -3.48 -33.12 3.20
N GLY A 572 -3.70 -33.19 1.88
CA GLY A 572 -4.83 -33.92 1.29
C GLY A 572 -6.16 -33.50 1.92
N ASP A 573 -6.90 -34.48 2.46
CA ASP A 573 -8.22 -34.27 3.09
C ASP A 573 -8.18 -33.41 4.37
N LYS A 574 -7.00 -33.22 4.99
CA LYS A 574 -6.80 -32.31 6.13
C LYS A 574 -6.64 -30.84 5.71
N TYR A 575 -6.52 -30.56 4.41
CA TYR A 575 -6.37 -29.18 3.94
C TYR A 575 -7.67 -28.39 4.09
N SER A 576 -7.55 -27.17 4.61
CA SER A 576 -8.64 -26.19 4.68
C SER A 576 -8.18 -24.87 4.12
N LEU A 577 -8.86 -24.39 3.07
CA LEU A 577 -8.57 -23.09 2.46
C LEU A 577 -8.75 -21.92 3.44
N PRO A 578 -9.85 -21.87 4.25
CA PRO A 578 -9.98 -20.86 5.30
C PRO A 578 -8.84 -20.89 6.33
N ALA A 579 -8.38 -22.07 6.75
CA ALA A 579 -7.26 -22.19 7.69
C ALA A 579 -5.92 -21.74 7.06
N PHE A 580 -5.71 -21.99 5.78
CA PHE A 580 -4.56 -21.44 5.04
C PHE A 580 -4.61 -19.90 4.99
N HIS A 581 -5.78 -19.32 4.70
CA HIS A 581 -5.96 -17.88 4.70
C HIS A 581 -5.76 -17.26 6.08
N ASP A 582 -6.23 -17.92 7.14
CA ASP A 582 -6.01 -17.47 8.53
C ASP A 582 -4.51 -17.44 8.86
N LEU A 583 -3.74 -18.44 8.40
CA LEU A 583 -2.29 -18.46 8.58
C LEU A 583 -1.63 -17.26 7.88
N VAL A 584 -1.98 -17.01 6.61
CA VAL A 584 -1.38 -15.92 5.81
C VAL A 584 -1.72 -14.55 6.39
N LEU A 585 -3.00 -14.33 6.76
CA LEU A 585 -3.48 -13.07 7.31
C LEU A 585 -3.01 -12.86 8.76
N GLY A 586 -3.06 -13.91 9.58
CA GLY A 586 -2.63 -13.89 10.98
C GLY A 586 -1.13 -13.68 11.16
N ALA A 587 -0.33 -14.04 10.16
CA ALA A 587 1.10 -13.71 10.14
C ALA A 587 1.34 -12.19 10.07
N GLY A 588 0.37 -11.40 9.58
CA GLY A 588 0.57 -10.01 9.20
C GLY A 588 1.55 -9.89 8.03
N SER A 589 2.04 -8.68 7.75
CA SER A 589 3.00 -8.45 6.66
C SER A 589 4.39 -8.99 7.02
N VAL A 590 4.76 -10.13 6.42
CA VAL A 590 6.07 -10.81 6.62
C VAL A 590 6.82 -10.95 5.29
N PRO A 591 8.14 -11.14 5.29
CA PRO A 591 8.89 -11.55 4.09
C PRO A 591 8.37 -12.88 3.54
N LEU A 592 8.43 -13.08 2.22
CA LEU A 592 7.90 -14.30 1.59
C LEU A 592 8.63 -15.58 2.02
N ASP A 593 9.92 -15.49 2.38
CA ASP A 593 10.66 -16.62 2.94
C ASP A 593 10.13 -17.01 4.32
N VAL A 594 9.86 -16.00 5.17
CA VAL A 594 9.23 -16.21 6.50
C VAL A 594 7.83 -16.81 6.34
N LEU A 595 7.05 -16.32 5.35
CA LEU A 595 5.75 -16.92 5.05
C LEU A 595 5.88 -18.40 4.66
N GLY A 596 6.90 -18.75 3.86
CA GLY A 596 7.22 -20.13 3.51
C GLY A 596 7.48 -21.01 4.73
N GLU A 597 8.33 -20.53 5.66
CA GLU A 597 8.61 -21.24 6.92
C GLU A 597 7.36 -21.44 7.77
N LEU A 598 6.48 -20.44 7.84
CA LEU A 598 5.21 -20.53 8.58
C LEU A 598 4.28 -21.58 7.97
N VAL A 599 4.16 -21.64 6.65
CA VAL A 599 3.37 -22.65 5.96
C VAL A 599 3.93 -24.05 6.20
N ASP A 600 5.26 -24.21 6.15
CA ASP A 600 5.91 -25.50 6.40
C ASP A 600 5.69 -26.01 7.82
N ASN A 601 5.80 -25.11 8.80
CA ASN A 601 5.53 -25.42 10.20
C ASN A 601 4.05 -25.78 10.41
N TRP A 602 3.13 -25.04 9.79
CA TRP A 602 1.69 -25.33 9.85
C TRP A 602 1.35 -26.69 9.26
N ILE A 603 1.91 -27.03 8.08
CA ILE A 603 1.75 -28.35 7.45
C ILE A 603 2.21 -29.46 8.41
N ALA A 604 3.41 -29.29 9.01
CA ALA A 604 3.94 -30.27 9.95
C ALA A 604 3.06 -30.46 11.20
N GLN A 605 2.43 -29.39 11.69
CA GLN A 605 1.49 -29.45 12.82
C GLN A 605 0.20 -30.17 12.41
N GLN A 606 -0.41 -29.83 11.27
CA GLN A 606 -1.64 -30.45 10.79
C GLN A 606 -1.48 -31.96 10.50
N LYS A 607 -0.30 -32.38 10.05
CA LYS A 607 0.00 -33.83 9.86
C LYS A 607 0.00 -34.61 11.18
N LYS A 608 0.33 -33.96 12.30
CA LYS A 608 0.39 -34.58 13.63
C LYS A 608 -0.97 -34.58 14.34
N ALA A 609 -1.83 -33.61 14.04
CA ALA A 609 -3.20 -33.53 14.52
C ALA A 609 -4.12 -34.50 13.74
#